data_be6952ad806241a82a9e7d6ad95bf496
#
_entry.id   be6952ad806241a82a9e7d6ad95bf496
#
_cell.length_a   1.000
_cell.length_b   1.000
_cell.length_c   1.000
_cell.angle_alpha   90.00
_cell.angle_beta   90.00
_cell.angle_gamma   90.00
#
_symmetry.space_group_name_H-M   'P 1'
#
loop_
_entity.id
_entity.type
_entity.pdbx_description
1 polymer ?
#
loop_
_entity_poly.entity_id
_entity_poly.type
_entity_poly.pdbx_seq_one_letter_code
_entity_poly.pdbx_strand_id
1 'polypeptide(L)'
;IELAKKHGADAIHPGYGFLSENADFARACEAAGIKFIGPSSQVLDLMGDKLSAKQIAVACGVPTTPGTTEPLKSREAAQKLAMEFGFPVILKAAAGGGGRGMRRCDTVEEVGTNFDLVKAEAKKAFGNDDIFMEKFLVEPKHIEVQVLGDEEGNVVHLFERDCSLQRRYQKVVEFSPAFSVDKKIRQALYEDAVKIAKHVGYVNAGTLEFLVDREGHHYFIEMNPRIQVEHTVTEMVTGVDLVRSQILIAEGCPLSDPRIGIRKQSDLHLNGYAIQC
;
A
#
# COMPACT_ATOMS: atom_id res chain seq x y z
N ILE A 1 22.23 10.87 7.89
CA ILE A 1 23.36 10.40 7.09
C ILE A 1 24.68 10.70 7.78
N GLU A 2 24.99 11.96 8.13
CA GLU A 2 26.26 12.35 8.80
C GLU A 2 26.47 11.57 10.11
N LEU A 3 25.43 11.42 10.91
CA LEU A 3 25.50 10.65 12.15
C LEU A 3 25.81 9.18 11.89
N ALA A 4 25.18 8.57 10.89
CA ALA A 4 25.46 7.19 10.49
C ALA A 4 26.92 7.00 10.07
N LYS A 5 27.44 7.89 9.21
CA LYS A 5 28.86 7.88 8.80
C LYS A 5 29.79 8.03 10.00
N LYS A 6 29.49 8.98 10.89
CA LYS A 6 30.32 9.24 12.09
C LYS A 6 30.43 7.99 13.00
N HIS A 7 29.38 7.18 13.06
CA HIS A 7 29.35 5.99 13.89
C HIS A 7 29.64 4.69 13.13
N GLY A 8 30.00 4.76 11.86
CA GLY A 8 30.36 3.60 11.05
C GLY A 8 29.17 2.65 10.81
N ALA A 9 27.96 3.20 10.66
CA ALA A 9 26.79 2.39 10.35
C ALA A 9 26.79 1.95 8.88
N ASP A 10 26.59 0.67 8.62
CA ASP A 10 26.53 0.07 7.27
C ASP A 10 25.16 0.23 6.64
N ALA A 11 24.10 0.30 7.46
CA ALA A 11 22.71 0.34 7.00
C ALA A 11 21.84 1.21 7.90
N ILE A 12 20.69 1.64 7.37
CA ILE A 12 19.65 2.34 8.13
C ILE A 12 18.33 1.61 7.93
N HIS A 13 17.70 1.18 9.03
CA HIS A 13 16.33 0.69 9.04
C HIS A 13 15.38 1.87 9.31
N PRO A 14 14.51 2.27 8.37
CA PRO A 14 13.69 3.47 8.51
C PRO A 14 12.45 3.27 9.40
N GLY A 15 12.17 2.05 9.84
CA GLY A 15 10.94 1.71 10.53
C GLY A 15 9.71 1.77 9.61
N TYR A 16 8.59 2.26 10.13
CA TYR A 16 7.31 2.33 9.41
C TYR A 16 6.69 3.74 9.37
N GLY A 17 7.44 4.76 9.72
CA GLY A 17 6.96 6.14 9.74
C GLY A 17 7.96 7.12 9.16
N PHE A 18 7.59 8.42 9.14
CA PHE A 18 8.45 9.53 8.72
C PHE A 18 9.18 9.30 7.38
N LEU A 19 10.42 8.84 7.42
CA LEU A 19 11.32 8.71 6.26
C LEU A 19 11.26 7.34 5.57
N SER A 20 10.42 6.42 6.03
CA SER A 20 10.35 5.05 5.50
C SER A 20 9.86 4.97 4.04
N GLU A 21 9.08 5.96 3.59
CA GLU A 21 8.58 6.09 2.22
C GLU A 21 9.19 7.29 1.49
N ASN A 22 10.25 7.87 2.04
CA ASN A 22 10.88 9.04 1.45
C ASN A 22 12.00 8.64 0.47
N ALA A 23 11.73 8.78 -0.83
CA ALA A 23 12.67 8.42 -1.88
C ALA A 23 13.95 9.27 -1.85
N ASP A 24 13.88 10.55 -1.45
CA ASP A 24 15.06 11.41 -1.32
C ASP A 24 15.98 10.93 -0.21
N PHE A 25 15.41 10.44 0.90
CA PHE A 25 16.19 9.86 1.97
C PHE A 25 16.87 8.55 1.54
N ALA A 26 16.15 7.68 0.81
CA ALA A 26 16.73 6.46 0.26
C ALA A 26 17.88 6.80 -0.71
N ARG A 27 17.70 7.75 -1.64
CA ARG A 27 18.77 8.25 -2.52
C ARG A 27 19.97 8.81 -1.75
N ALA A 28 19.72 9.53 -0.66
CA ALA A 28 20.78 10.05 0.18
C ALA A 28 21.58 8.94 0.90
N CYS A 29 20.93 7.84 1.29
CA CYS A 29 21.59 6.65 1.82
C CYS A 29 22.47 6.00 0.73
N GLU A 30 21.88 5.74 -0.45
CA GLU A 30 22.56 5.14 -1.60
C GLU A 30 23.82 5.95 -1.99
N ALA A 31 23.69 7.28 -2.13
CA ALA A 31 24.79 8.19 -2.45
C ALA A 31 25.89 8.24 -1.36
N ALA A 32 25.52 7.90 -0.13
CA ALA A 32 26.43 7.86 1.01
C ALA A 32 27.14 6.50 1.19
N GLY A 33 26.76 5.48 0.40
CA GLY A 33 27.22 4.11 0.56
C GLY A 33 26.64 3.41 1.80
N ILE A 34 25.50 3.90 2.29
CA ILE A 34 24.77 3.32 3.43
C ILE A 34 23.56 2.58 2.88
N LYS A 35 23.40 1.30 3.24
CA LYS A 35 22.26 0.51 2.76
C LYS A 35 20.97 1.02 3.41
N PHE A 36 19.99 1.41 2.58
CA PHE A 36 18.62 1.64 3.03
C PHE A 36 17.89 0.29 3.13
N ILE A 37 17.43 -0.10 4.32
CA ILE A 37 16.71 -1.37 4.52
C ILE A 37 15.26 -1.18 4.10
N GLY A 38 14.98 -1.47 2.85
CA GLY A 38 13.71 -1.24 2.18
C GLY A 38 13.84 -1.39 0.67
N PRO A 39 12.82 -1.01 -0.10
CA PRO A 39 12.89 -1.00 -1.56
C PRO A 39 13.82 0.12 -2.06
N SER A 40 14.15 0.09 -3.36
CA SER A 40 14.94 1.14 -3.99
C SER A 40 14.21 2.48 -4.00
N SER A 41 14.98 3.58 -4.08
CA SER A 41 14.41 4.93 -4.21
C SER A 41 13.47 5.06 -5.43
N GLN A 42 13.75 4.36 -6.52
CA GLN A 42 12.90 4.33 -7.69
C GLN A 42 11.54 3.67 -7.40
N VAL A 43 11.50 2.57 -6.67
CA VAL A 43 10.26 1.91 -6.27
C VAL A 43 9.47 2.77 -5.28
N LEU A 44 10.15 3.48 -4.38
CA LEU A 44 9.50 4.45 -3.48
C LEU A 44 8.82 5.57 -4.25
N ASP A 45 9.45 6.13 -5.29
CA ASP A 45 8.82 7.14 -6.14
C ASP A 45 7.58 6.58 -6.88
N LEU A 46 7.73 5.39 -7.49
CA LEU A 46 6.67 4.77 -8.29
C LEU A 46 5.44 4.38 -7.47
N MET A 47 5.65 3.78 -6.31
CA MET A 47 4.57 3.25 -5.49
C MET A 47 4.07 4.23 -4.43
N GLY A 48 4.85 5.26 -4.10
CA GLY A 48 4.45 6.36 -3.23
C GLY A 48 3.50 7.36 -3.90
N ASP A 49 3.52 7.45 -5.23
CA ASP A 49 2.55 8.23 -6.00
C ASP A 49 1.31 7.39 -6.33
N LYS A 50 0.16 7.81 -5.83
CA LYS A 50 -1.11 7.05 -5.96
C LYS A 50 -1.56 6.83 -7.40
N LEU A 51 -1.27 7.78 -8.29
CA LEU A 51 -1.62 7.64 -9.70
C LEU A 51 -0.70 6.64 -10.40
N SER A 52 0.60 6.75 -10.18
CA SER A 52 1.59 5.84 -10.72
C SER A 52 1.31 4.41 -10.26
N ALA A 53 1.05 4.21 -8.97
CA ALA A 53 0.70 2.91 -8.41
C ALA A 53 -0.58 2.32 -9.05
N LYS A 54 -1.61 3.16 -9.26
CA LYS A 54 -2.86 2.74 -9.92
C LYS A 54 -2.63 2.40 -11.40
N GLN A 55 -1.82 3.19 -12.12
CA GLN A 55 -1.46 2.90 -13.52
C GLN A 55 -0.69 1.58 -13.65
N ILE A 56 0.24 1.31 -12.73
CA ILE A 56 0.97 0.03 -12.65
C ILE A 56 -0.01 -1.13 -12.40
N ALA A 57 -0.93 -0.99 -11.46
CA ALA A 57 -1.94 -2.03 -11.21
C ALA A 57 -2.77 -2.32 -12.48
N VAL A 58 -3.24 -1.29 -13.18
CA VAL A 58 -3.97 -1.43 -14.45
C VAL A 58 -3.10 -2.11 -15.51
N ALA A 59 -1.84 -1.71 -15.66
CA ALA A 59 -0.90 -2.32 -16.60
C ALA A 59 -0.65 -3.82 -16.28
N CYS A 60 -0.70 -4.18 -15.01
CA CYS A 60 -0.67 -5.57 -14.56
C CYS A 60 -2.01 -6.30 -14.75
N GLY A 61 -3.08 -5.66 -15.20
CA GLY A 61 -4.42 -6.23 -15.29
C GLY A 61 -5.05 -6.48 -13.92
N VAL A 62 -4.64 -5.75 -12.89
CA VAL A 62 -5.20 -5.81 -11.54
C VAL A 62 -6.35 -4.81 -11.44
N PRO A 63 -7.52 -5.23 -10.93
CA PRO A 63 -8.66 -4.33 -10.78
C PRO A 63 -8.35 -3.16 -9.86
N THR A 64 -8.80 -1.96 -10.23
CA THR A 64 -8.70 -0.74 -9.40
C THR A 64 -10.07 -0.12 -9.26
N THR A 65 -10.29 0.66 -8.19
CA THR A 65 -11.55 1.39 -8.04
C THR A 65 -11.81 2.25 -9.28
N PRO A 66 -13.00 2.15 -9.91
CA PRO A 66 -13.36 3.02 -11.02
C PRO A 66 -13.19 4.49 -10.63
N GLY A 67 -12.47 5.25 -11.43
CA GLY A 67 -12.17 6.63 -11.09
C GLY A 67 -11.39 7.36 -12.16
N THR A 68 -11.03 8.61 -11.88
CA THR A 68 -10.25 9.44 -12.78
C THR A 68 -8.79 9.05 -12.81
N THR A 69 -8.19 9.10 -13.98
CA THR A 69 -6.74 8.91 -14.21
C THR A 69 -5.99 10.24 -14.27
N GLU A 70 -6.73 11.34 -14.41
CA GLU A 70 -6.20 12.71 -14.43
C GLU A 70 -6.90 13.56 -13.38
N PRO A 71 -6.26 14.64 -12.91
CA PRO A 71 -6.89 15.59 -12.02
C PRO A 71 -8.15 16.22 -12.63
N LEU A 72 -9.15 16.40 -11.79
CA LEU A 72 -10.40 17.08 -12.16
C LEU A 72 -10.14 18.57 -12.48
N LYS A 73 -10.52 19.01 -13.65
CA LYS A 73 -10.23 20.36 -14.16
C LYS A 73 -11.14 21.45 -13.56
N SER A 74 -12.41 21.11 -13.31
CA SER A 74 -13.40 22.05 -12.76
C SER A 74 -14.48 21.33 -11.98
N ARG A 75 -15.25 22.12 -11.23
CA ARG A 75 -16.44 21.70 -10.49
C ARG A 75 -17.49 21.04 -11.41
N GLU A 76 -17.75 21.66 -12.55
CA GLU A 76 -18.74 21.19 -13.54
C GLU A 76 -18.30 19.87 -14.16
N ALA A 77 -16.98 19.72 -14.46
CA ALA A 77 -16.43 18.47 -14.95
C ALA A 77 -16.56 17.36 -13.89
N ALA A 78 -16.32 17.67 -12.62
CA ALA A 78 -16.49 16.75 -11.52
C ALA A 78 -17.95 16.30 -11.37
N GLN A 79 -18.91 17.22 -11.42
CA GLN A 79 -20.33 16.92 -11.33
C GLN A 79 -20.82 16.03 -12.48
N LYS A 80 -20.38 16.33 -13.70
CA LYS A 80 -20.73 15.51 -14.88
C LYS A 80 -20.20 14.09 -14.74
N LEU A 81 -18.95 13.95 -14.37
CA LEU A 81 -18.29 12.65 -14.20
C LEU A 81 -18.92 11.82 -13.06
N ALA A 82 -19.33 12.47 -11.96
CA ALA A 82 -20.01 11.81 -10.87
C ALA A 82 -21.35 11.20 -11.29
N MET A 83 -22.08 11.86 -12.20
CA MET A 83 -23.32 11.30 -12.77
C MET A 83 -23.04 10.07 -13.66
N GLU A 84 -21.90 10.05 -14.36
CA GLU A 84 -21.48 8.90 -15.18
C GLU A 84 -21.06 7.70 -14.32
N PHE A 85 -20.34 7.94 -13.22
CA PHE A 85 -19.93 6.89 -12.28
C PHE A 85 -21.09 6.37 -11.40
N GLY A 86 -22.13 7.17 -11.26
CA GLY A 86 -23.24 6.93 -10.30
C GLY A 86 -22.78 7.14 -8.85
N PHE A 87 -23.71 7.48 -7.98
CA PHE A 87 -23.45 7.75 -6.57
C PHE A 87 -23.46 6.48 -5.71
N PRO A 88 -22.77 6.49 -4.55
CA PRO A 88 -21.90 7.54 -4.05
C PRO A 88 -20.53 7.57 -4.76
N VAL A 89 -19.87 8.74 -4.76
CA VAL A 89 -18.49 8.93 -5.21
C VAL A 89 -17.66 9.53 -4.08
N ILE A 90 -16.33 9.48 -4.22
CA ILE A 90 -15.41 10.11 -3.28
C ILE A 90 -14.44 11.04 -4.03
N LEU A 91 -14.30 12.26 -3.54
CA LEU A 91 -13.25 13.19 -3.97
C LEU A 91 -12.01 13.00 -3.09
N LYS A 92 -10.84 12.95 -3.71
CA LYS A 92 -9.56 12.72 -3.03
C LYS A 92 -8.52 13.72 -3.49
N ALA A 93 -7.79 14.34 -2.54
CA ALA A 93 -6.59 15.10 -2.86
C ALA A 93 -5.46 14.16 -3.32
N ALA A 94 -4.73 14.53 -4.37
CA ALA A 94 -3.62 13.73 -4.90
C ALA A 94 -2.54 13.45 -3.84
N ALA A 95 -2.15 14.49 -3.10
CA ALA A 95 -1.14 14.41 -2.05
C ALA A 95 -1.71 14.01 -0.67
N GLY A 96 -3.01 13.66 -0.57
CA GLY A 96 -3.67 13.27 0.66
C GLY A 96 -3.29 11.87 1.13
N GLY A 97 -3.21 11.67 2.44
CA GLY A 97 -2.94 10.38 3.06
C GLY A 97 -3.64 10.22 4.41
N GLY A 98 -3.81 8.97 4.88
CA GLY A 98 -4.42 8.68 6.17
C GLY A 98 -5.86 9.20 6.32
N GLY A 99 -6.64 9.24 5.24
CA GLY A 99 -8.02 9.74 5.23
C GLY A 99 -8.17 11.26 5.18
N ARG A 100 -7.07 12.02 5.11
CA ARG A 100 -7.12 13.49 4.96
C ARG A 100 -7.29 13.89 3.50
N GLY A 101 -8.07 14.93 3.25
CA GLY A 101 -8.35 15.41 1.89
C GLY A 101 -9.28 14.49 1.12
N MET A 102 -10.17 13.75 1.80
CA MET A 102 -11.17 12.88 1.18
C MET A 102 -12.58 13.28 1.61
N ARG A 103 -13.51 13.35 0.65
CA ARG A 103 -14.94 13.61 0.94
C ARG A 103 -15.83 12.74 0.08
N ARG A 104 -16.69 11.96 0.75
CA ARG A 104 -17.78 11.24 0.12
C ARG A 104 -18.85 12.24 -0.35
N CYS A 105 -19.43 11.97 -1.51
CA CYS A 105 -20.53 12.73 -2.09
C CYS A 105 -21.62 11.76 -2.51
N ASP A 106 -22.83 11.97 -2.01
CA ASP A 106 -23.99 11.16 -2.30
C ASP A 106 -24.90 11.81 -3.37
N THR A 107 -24.67 13.10 -3.67
CA THR A 107 -25.42 13.86 -4.68
C THR A 107 -24.50 14.74 -5.53
N VAL A 108 -25.03 15.22 -6.67
CA VAL A 108 -24.31 16.10 -7.58
C VAL A 108 -24.00 17.47 -6.94
N GLU A 109 -24.89 17.97 -6.08
CA GLU A 109 -24.73 19.21 -5.34
C GLU A 109 -23.56 19.11 -4.34
N GLU A 110 -23.49 17.98 -3.65
CA GLU A 110 -22.38 17.69 -2.71
C GLU A 110 -21.03 17.62 -3.43
N VAL A 111 -20.98 17.04 -4.64
CA VAL A 111 -19.75 17.04 -5.46
C VAL A 111 -19.29 18.47 -5.71
N GLY A 112 -20.20 19.35 -6.12
CA GLY A 112 -19.87 20.76 -6.35
C GLY A 112 -19.33 21.47 -5.12
N THR A 113 -20.00 21.33 -4.00
CA THR A 113 -19.60 21.98 -2.73
C THR A 113 -18.28 21.40 -2.20
N ASN A 114 -18.15 20.09 -2.20
CA ASN A 114 -16.98 19.40 -1.68
C ASN A 114 -15.74 19.54 -2.58
N PHE A 115 -15.91 19.74 -3.89
CA PHE A 115 -14.81 20.01 -4.81
C PHE A 115 -13.99 21.22 -4.36
N ASP A 116 -14.65 22.36 -4.11
CA ASP A 116 -13.98 23.59 -3.70
C ASP A 116 -13.33 23.45 -2.31
N LEU A 117 -14.01 22.76 -1.39
CA LEU A 117 -13.50 22.50 -0.04
C LEU A 117 -12.24 21.62 -0.05
N VAL A 118 -12.29 20.49 -0.76
CA VAL A 118 -11.14 19.56 -0.84
C VAL A 118 -9.96 20.24 -1.52
N LYS A 119 -10.22 21.04 -2.57
CA LYS A 119 -9.19 21.80 -3.26
C LYS A 119 -8.47 22.81 -2.35
N ALA A 120 -9.23 23.57 -1.57
CA ALA A 120 -8.68 24.52 -0.61
C ALA A 120 -7.90 23.83 0.53
N GLU A 121 -8.43 22.72 1.07
CA GLU A 121 -7.78 21.93 2.10
C GLU A 121 -6.47 21.31 1.59
N ALA A 122 -6.48 20.74 0.39
CA ALA A 122 -5.32 20.12 -0.24
C ALA A 122 -4.19 21.11 -0.48
N LYS A 123 -4.53 22.28 -1.02
CA LYS A 123 -3.55 23.36 -1.22
C LYS A 123 -2.91 23.83 0.08
N LYS A 124 -3.71 24.00 1.12
CA LYS A 124 -3.23 24.43 2.43
C LYS A 124 -2.37 23.39 3.13
N ALA A 125 -2.75 22.11 3.04
CA ALA A 125 -2.10 21.03 3.79
C ALA A 125 -0.87 20.45 3.07
N PHE A 126 -0.90 20.40 1.73
CA PHE A 126 0.07 19.66 0.93
C PHE A 126 0.76 20.51 -0.15
N GLY A 127 0.32 21.76 -0.37
CA GLY A 127 0.86 22.62 -1.42
C GLY A 127 0.38 22.26 -2.85
N ASN A 128 -0.32 21.13 -3.01
CA ASN A 128 -0.90 20.64 -4.26
C ASN A 128 -2.43 20.61 -4.13
N ASP A 129 -3.15 21.15 -5.13
CA ASP A 129 -4.60 21.24 -5.16
C ASP A 129 -5.26 20.29 -6.19
N ASP A 130 -4.51 19.32 -6.72
CA ASP A 130 -5.03 18.28 -7.60
C ASP A 130 -6.01 17.37 -6.88
N ILE A 131 -7.18 17.15 -7.49
CA ILE A 131 -8.26 16.34 -6.96
C ILE A 131 -8.61 15.26 -7.96
N PHE A 132 -8.84 14.06 -7.46
CA PHE A 132 -9.34 12.90 -8.18
C PHE A 132 -10.71 12.49 -7.67
N MET A 133 -11.45 11.76 -8.49
CA MET A 133 -12.73 11.16 -8.12
C MET A 133 -12.65 9.66 -8.31
N GLU A 134 -13.22 8.93 -7.36
CA GLU A 134 -13.42 7.49 -7.47
C GLU A 134 -14.85 7.11 -7.08
N LYS A 135 -15.30 5.95 -7.58
CA LYS A 135 -16.52 5.31 -7.07
C LYS A 135 -16.32 5.00 -5.59
N PHE A 136 -17.24 5.41 -4.74
CA PHE A 136 -17.20 5.06 -3.33
C PHE A 136 -17.80 3.66 -3.12
N LEU A 137 -17.00 2.76 -2.57
CA LEU A 137 -17.46 1.43 -2.19
C LEU A 137 -18.12 1.50 -0.82
N VAL A 138 -19.33 0.98 -0.72
CA VAL A 138 -20.12 1.00 0.53
C VAL A 138 -19.75 -0.21 1.37
N GLU A 139 -19.26 0.02 2.60
CA GLU A 139 -18.87 -1.00 3.57
C GLU A 139 -17.97 -2.11 2.99
N PRO A 140 -16.89 -1.74 2.26
CA PRO A 140 -15.96 -2.73 1.76
C PRO A 140 -15.14 -3.30 2.91
N LYS A 141 -14.62 -4.51 2.73
CA LYS A 141 -13.53 -5.01 3.57
C LYS A 141 -12.23 -4.42 3.10
N HIS A 142 -11.39 -4.04 4.06
CA HIS A 142 -10.02 -3.58 3.81
C HIS A 142 -9.08 -4.75 4.07
N ILE A 143 -8.59 -5.33 2.99
CA ILE A 143 -7.72 -6.50 3.03
C ILE A 143 -6.36 -6.10 2.46
N GLU A 144 -5.31 -6.50 3.12
CA GLU A 144 -3.95 -6.21 2.70
C GLU A 144 -3.12 -7.47 2.60
N VAL A 145 -2.22 -7.52 1.62
CA VAL A 145 -1.34 -8.67 1.37
C VAL A 145 0.10 -8.28 1.66
N GLN A 146 0.72 -9.00 2.60
CA GLN A 146 2.13 -8.86 2.89
C GLN A 146 2.96 -9.51 1.79
N VAL A 147 3.91 -8.78 1.22
CA VAL A 147 4.90 -9.33 0.29
C VAL A 147 6.31 -9.22 0.86
N LEU A 148 7.18 -10.10 0.40
CA LEU A 148 8.60 -10.10 0.68
C LEU A 148 9.35 -10.45 -0.61
N GLY A 149 10.31 -9.61 -1.00
CA GLY A 149 11.12 -9.79 -2.20
C GLY A 149 12.61 -9.73 -1.90
N ASP A 150 13.43 -10.44 -2.67
CA ASP A 150 14.88 -10.37 -2.61
C ASP A 150 15.51 -9.68 -3.83
N GLU A 151 16.82 -9.48 -3.80
CA GLU A 151 17.57 -8.86 -4.90
C GLU A 151 17.73 -9.76 -6.14
N GLU A 152 17.41 -11.07 -6.04
CA GLU A 152 17.40 -12.01 -7.16
C GLU A 152 16.08 -12.00 -7.95
N GLY A 153 15.10 -11.18 -7.51
CA GLY A 153 13.79 -11.07 -8.14
C GLY A 153 12.77 -12.11 -7.67
N ASN A 154 13.09 -12.87 -6.63
CA ASN A 154 12.11 -13.73 -5.99
C ASN A 154 11.15 -12.89 -5.17
N VAL A 155 9.85 -13.10 -5.33
CA VAL A 155 8.80 -12.44 -4.55
C VAL A 155 7.80 -13.47 -4.08
N VAL A 156 7.50 -13.46 -2.79
CA VAL A 156 6.46 -14.29 -2.16
C VAL A 156 5.44 -13.40 -1.43
N HIS A 157 4.23 -13.91 -1.25
CA HIS A 157 3.28 -13.34 -0.30
C HIS A 157 3.32 -14.09 1.03
N LEU A 158 3.11 -13.38 2.13
CA LEU A 158 2.97 -13.92 3.47
C LEU A 158 1.52 -13.80 3.95
N PHE A 159 0.60 -14.13 3.05
CA PHE A 159 -0.84 -14.07 3.23
C PHE A 159 -1.39 -12.66 3.50
N GLU A 160 -2.63 -12.61 3.91
CA GLU A 160 -3.38 -11.37 4.08
C GLU A 160 -3.65 -11.06 5.55
N ARG A 161 -3.94 -9.76 5.78
CA ARG A 161 -4.53 -9.24 7.02
C ARG A 161 -5.89 -8.59 6.69
N ASP A 162 -6.84 -8.73 7.59
CA ASP A 162 -8.10 -7.98 7.54
C ASP A 162 -7.98 -6.76 8.47
N CYS A 163 -8.03 -5.58 7.89
CA CYS A 163 -7.93 -4.29 8.56
C CYS A 163 -9.23 -3.49 8.44
N SER A 164 -10.37 -4.16 8.29
CA SER A 164 -11.68 -3.53 8.08
C SER A 164 -12.20 -2.77 9.30
N LEU A 165 -11.79 -3.13 10.51
CA LEU A 165 -12.17 -2.45 11.74
C LEU A 165 -11.36 -1.16 11.91
N GLN A 166 -11.97 -0.06 11.48
CA GLN A 166 -11.33 1.26 11.43
C GLN A 166 -12.17 2.32 12.14
N ARG A 167 -11.50 3.34 12.66
CA ARG A 167 -12.12 4.55 13.17
C ARG A 167 -11.63 5.75 12.37
N ARG A 168 -12.50 6.41 11.63
CA ARG A 168 -12.14 7.55 10.77
C ARG A 168 -10.98 7.22 9.81
N TYR A 169 -11.07 6.06 9.14
CA TYR A 169 -10.05 5.52 8.22
C TYR A 169 -8.71 5.14 8.88
N GLN A 170 -8.64 5.09 10.20
CA GLN A 170 -7.48 4.58 10.93
C GLN A 170 -7.75 3.16 11.38
N LYS A 171 -6.85 2.23 11.06
CA LYS A 171 -6.89 0.84 11.50
C LYS A 171 -6.87 0.79 13.03
N VAL A 172 -7.69 -0.05 13.63
CA VAL A 172 -7.84 -0.19 15.10
C VAL A 172 -7.69 -1.64 15.53
N VAL A 173 -8.18 -2.58 14.73
CA VAL A 173 -8.02 -4.01 14.94
C VAL A 173 -7.65 -4.66 13.63
N GLU A 174 -6.56 -5.38 13.65
CA GLU A 174 -6.03 -6.14 12.52
C GLU A 174 -5.95 -7.62 12.89
N PHE A 175 -6.26 -8.49 11.96
CA PHE A 175 -6.14 -9.91 12.19
C PHE A 175 -5.74 -10.70 10.93
N SER A 176 -5.10 -11.82 11.12
CA SER A 176 -4.69 -12.75 10.08
C SER A 176 -5.02 -14.18 10.49
N PRO A 177 -5.49 -15.03 9.57
CA PRO A 177 -5.96 -14.70 8.21
C PRO A 177 -7.33 -14.00 8.21
N ALA A 178 -7.72 -13.41 7.06
CA ALA A 178 -9.03 -12.81 6.84
C ALA A 178 -10.11 -13.88 6.66
N PHE A 179 -10.52 -14.52 7.75
CA PHE A 179 -11.49 -15.64 7.74
C PHE A 179 -12.85 -15.26 7.16
N SER A 180 -13.20 -13.98 7.14
CA SER A 180 -14.43 -13.42 6.61
C SER A 180 -14.43 -13.23 5.09
N VAL A 181 -13.30 -13.54 4.41
CA VAL A 181 -13.13 -13.43 2.96
C VAL A 181 -13.00 -14.83 2.37
N ASP A 182 -13.73 -15.10 1.28
CA ASP A 182 -13.70 -16.38 0.59
C ASP A 182 -12.27 -16.74 0.12
N LYS A 183 -11.93 -18.04 0.17
CA LYS A 183 -10.60 -18.52 -0.21
C LYS A 183 -10.22 -18.19 -1.66
N LYS A 184 -11.18 -18.17 -2.59
CA LYS A 184 -10.91 -17.81 -3.98
C LYS A 184 -10.55 -16.34 -4.12
N ILE A 185 -11.23 -15.47 -3.36
CA ILE A 185 -10.92 -14.03 -3.34
C ILE A 185 -9.54 -13.81 -2.74
N ARG A 186 -9.23 -14.45 -1.59
CA ARG A 186 -7.89 -14.36 -0.99
C ARG A 186 -6.79 -14.79 -1.95
N GLN A 187 -7.01 -15.91 -2.68
CA GLN A 187 -6.06 -16.38 -3.67
C GLN A 187 -5.84 -15.36 -4.81
N ALA A 188 -6.91 -14.73 -5.31
CA ALA A 188 -6.81 -13.70 -6.32
C ALA A 188 -6.04 -12.46 -5.81
N LEU A 189 -6.27 -12.06 -4.54
CA LEU A 189 -5.51 -10.98 -3.90
C LEU A 189 -4.01 -11.29 -3.84
N TYR A 190 -3.63 -12.54 -3.51
CA TYR A 190 -2.22 -12.94 -3.48
C TYR A 190 -1.56 -12.88 -4.85
N GLU A 191 -2.25 -13.40 -5.87
CA GLU A 191 -1.76 -13.40 -7.25
C GLU A 191 -1.54 -11.98 -7.76
N ASP A 192 -2.50 -11.10 -7.52
CA ASP A 192 -2.42 -9.70 -7.93
C ASP A 192 -1.34 -8.93 -7.16
N ALA A 193 -1.19 -9.17 -5.85
CA ALA A 193 -0.14 -8.56 -5.05
C ALA A 193 1.26 -8.97 -5.52
N VAL A 194 1.49 -10.27 -5.74
CA VAL A 194 2.78 -10.78 -6.25
C VAL A 194 3.05 -10.25 -7.66
N LYS A 195 2.03 -10.15 -8.51
CA LYS A 195 2.14 -9.67 -9.88
C LYS A 195 2.59 -8.20 -9.94
N ILE A 196 1.99 -7.33 -9.13
CA ILE A 196 2.41 -5.92 -9.00
C ILE A 196 3.83 -5.85 -8.45
N ALA A 197 4.13 -6.55 -7.35
CA ALA A 197 5.44 -6.52 -6.70
C ALA A 197 6.56 -6.99 -7.65
N LYS A 198 6.34 -8.05 -8.42
CA LYS A 198 7.28 -8.52 -9.45
C LYS A 198 7.45 -7.50 -10.58
N HIS A 199 6.35 -6.87 -11.02
CA HIS A 199 6.38 -5.91 -12.12
C HIS A 199 7.28 -4.70 -11.81
N VAL A 200 7.26 -4.24 -10.57
CA VAL A 200 8.09 -3.10 -10.13
C VAL A 200 9.48 -3.49 -9.61
N GLY A 201 9.82 -4.80 -9.66
CA GLY A 201 11.09 -5.28 -9.10
C GLY A 201 11.21 -5.04 -7.61
N TYR A 202 10.14 -5.32 -6.85
CA TYR A 202 10.06 -5.02 -5.43
C TYR A 202 11.05 -5.85 -4.62
N VAL A 203 11.83 -5.18 -3.78
CA VAL A 203 12.78 -5.80 -2.84
C VAL A 203 12.41 -5.39 -1.41
N ASN A 204 12.60 -6.30 -0.47
CA ASN A 204 12.31 -6.15 0.94
C ASN A 204 10.83 -6.36 1.30
N ALA A 205 10.40 -5.95 2.50
CA ALA A 205 9.02 -6.10 2.97
C ALA A 205 8.14 -4.96 2.46
N GLY A 206 6.94 -5.29 1.98
CA GLY A 206 5.92 -4.34 1.54
C GLY A 206 4.53 -4.90 1.68
N THR A 207 3.53 -4.03 1.58
CA THR A 207 2.12 -4.41 1.72
C THR A 207 1.29 -3.77 0.63
N LEU A 208 0.48 -4.58 -0.06
CA LEU A 208 -0.49 -4.10 -1.04
C LEU A 208 -1.88 -4.13 -0.42
N GLU A 209 -2.58 -3.01 -0.50
CA GLU A 209 -3.90 -2.81 0.10
C GLU A 209 -5.00 -2.91 -0.95
N PHE A 210 -6.07 -3.61 -0.59
CA PHE A 210 -7.23 -3.84 -1.45
C PHE A 210 -8.52 -3.57 -0.70
N LEU A 211 -9.54 -3.12 -1.44
CA LEU A 211 -10.91 -3.14 -0.97
C LEU A 211 -11.64 -4.34 -1.60
N VAL A 212 -12.41 -5.04 -0.80
CA VAL A 212 -13.28 -6.14 -1.27
C VAL A 212 -14.72 -5.73 -1.02
N ASP A 213 -15.53 -5.65 -2.08
CA ASP A 213 -16.94 -5.29 -1.97
C ASP A 213 -17.82 -6.47 -1.46
N ARG A 214 -19.12 -6.23 -1.30
CA ARG A 214 -20.07 -7.25 -0.82
C ARG A 214 -20.28 -8.39 -1.81
N GLU A 215 -20.07 -8.12 -3.09
CA GLU A 215 -20.17 -9.08 -4.20
C GLU A 215 -18.93 -9.93 -4.35
N GLY A 216 -17.85 -9.58 -3.64
CA GLY A 216 -16.56 -10.28 -3.66
C GLY A 216 -15.60 -9.80 -4.75
N HIS A 217 -15.90 -8.68 -5.41
CA HIS A 217 -14.92 -8.03 -6.29
C HIS A 217 -13.86 -7.34 -5.44
N HIS A 218 -12.62 -7.41 -5.87
CA HIS A 218 -11.52 -6.73 -5.19
C HIS A 218 -10.89 -5.64 -6.06
N TYR A 219 -10.37 -4.62 -5.41
CA TYR A 219 -9.81 -3.44 -6.05
C TYR A 219 -8.53 -3.02 -5.33
N PHE A 220 -7.42 -2.95 -6.05
CA PHE A 220 -6.18 -2.37 -5.53
C PHE A 220 -6.37 -0.88 -5.23
N ILE A 221 -5.88 -0.43 -4.07
CA ILE A 221 -5.97 0.97 -3.67
C ILE A 221 -4.61 1.63 -3.49
N GLU A 222 -3.66 0.98 -2.86
CA GLU A 222 -2.31 1.52 -2.66
C GLU A 222 -1.31 0.43 -2.28
N MET A 223 -0.03 0.76 -2.34
CA MET A 223 1.04 -0.04 -1.75
C MET A 223 1.74 0.79 -0.69
N ASN A 224 2.02 0.17 0.44
CA ASN A 224 2.92 0.69 1.45
C ASN A 224 4.30 0.03 1.25
N PRO A 225 5.26 0.73 0.61
CA PRO A 225 6.57 0.16 0.28
C PRO A 225 7.51 0.14 1.49
N ARG A 226 7.06 -0.43 2.56
CA ARG A 226 7.72 -0.54 3.87
C ARG A 226 7.06 -1.62 4.72
N ILE A 227 7.65 -1.90 5.87
CA ILE A 227 6.97 -2.66 6.93
C ILE A 227 5.84 -1.83 7.54
N GLN A 228 4.80 -2.47 8.05
CA GLN A 228 3.67 -1.82 8.74
C GLN A 228 3.64 -2.18 10.21
N VAL A 229 2.91 -1.40 11.02
CA VAL A 229 2.73 -1.65 12.47
C VAL A 229 2.13 -3.03 12.71
N GLU A 230 1.16 -3.41 11.89
CA GLU A 230 0.40 -4.67 11.95
C GLU A 230 1.13 -5.90 11.39
N HIS A 231 2.43 -5.80 11.03
CA HIS A 231 3.22 -6.94 10.54
C HIS A 231 3.24 -8.12 11.51
N THR A 232 3.13 -7.86 12.80
CA THR A 232 3.24 -8.85 13.87
C THR A 232 2.19 -9.95 13.79
N VAL A 233 0.96 -9.67 13.32
CA VAL A 233 -0.06 -10.73 13.13
C VAL A 233 0.35 -11.70 12.01
N THR A 234 1.02 -11.21 10.98
CA THR A 234 1.59 -12.05 9.91
C THR A 234 2.72 -12.93 10.44
N GLU A 235 3.63 -12.39 11.23
CA GLU A 235 4.72 -13.13 11.87
C GLU A 235 4.18 -14.26 12.74
N MET A 236 3.16 -13.97 13.55
CA MET A 236 2.55 -14.96 14.44
C MET A 236 1.93 -16.13 13.71
N VAL A 237 1.25 -15.90 12.56
CA VAL A 237 0.58 -16.99 11.83
C VAL A 237 1.49 -17.71 10.81
N THR A 238 2.61 -17.09 10.41
CA THR A 238 3.53 -17.68 9.41
C THR A 238 4.81 -18.24 10.03
N GLY A 239 5.20 -17.75 11.21
CA GLY A 239 6.50 -18.04 11.81
C GLY A 239 7.68 -17.32 11.14
N VAL A 240 7.43 -16.42 10.20
CA VAL A 240 8.47 -15.63 9.50
C VAL A 240 8.73 -14.34 10.27
N ASP A 241 9.96 -14.14 10.73
CA ASP A 241 10.42 -12.87 11.32
C ASP A 241 10.72 -11.89 10.17
N LEU A 242 9.76 -10.95 9.94
CA LEU A 242 9.83 -9.99 8.84
C LEU A 242 10.96 -9.00 9.02
N VAL A 243 11.17 -8.49 10.22
CA VAL A 243 12.23 -7.49 10.49
C VAL A 243 13.60 -8.11 10.31
N ARG A 244 13.80 -9.31 10.80
CA ARG A 244 15.04 -10.07 10.57
C ARG A 244 15.24 -10.35 9.09
N SER A 245 14.20 -10.75 8.38
CA SER A 245 14.25 -10.99 6.93
C SER A 245 14.61 -9.72 6.17
N GLN A 246 14.09 -8.56 6.54
CA GLN A 246 14.46 -7.27 5.95
C GLN A 246 15.96 -6.99 6.06
N ILE A 247 16.55 -7.24 7.23
CA ILE A 247 17.98 -7.03 7.47
C ILE A 247 18.81 -8.00 6.63
N LEU A 248 18.45 -9.29 6.63
CA LEU A 248 19.16 -10.31 5.86
C LEU A 248 19.10 -10.05 4.34
N ILE A 249 17.95 -9.63 3.82
CA ILE A 249 17.82 -9.24 2.41
C ILE A 249 18.70 -8.03 2.10
N ALA A 250 18.75 -7.05 3.00
CA ALA A 250 19.64 -5.89 2.82
C ALA A 250 21.12 -6.26 2.89
N GLU A 251 21.49 -7.37 3.55
CA GLU A 251 22.84 -7.98 3.50
C GLU A 251 23.11 -8.74 2.20
N GLY A 252 22.12 -8.83 1.29
CA GLY A 252 22.23 -9.58 0.03
C GLY A 252 21.82 -11.05 0.11
N CYS A 253 21.18 -11.48 1.20
CA CYS A 253 20.71 -12.85 1.33
C CYS A 253 19.44 -13.07 0.49
N PRO A 254 19.37 -14.15 -0.33
CA PRO A 254 18.14 -14.51 -1.02
C PRO A 254 17.10 -15.06 -0.03
N LEU A 255 15.83 -15.09 -0.44
CA LEU A 255 14.75 -15.69 0.37
C LEU A 255 15.05 -17.14 0.76
N SER A 256 15.81 -17.86 -0.08
CA SER A 256 16.22 -19.25 0.14
C SER A 256 17.34 -19.43 1.17
N ASP A 257 17.96 -18.34 1.67
CA ASP A 257 18.96 -18.40 2.75
C ASP A 257 18.36 -19.15 3.96
N PRO A 258 19.08 -20.11 4.56
CA PRO A 258 18.55 -20.92 5.69
C PRO A 258 18.07 -20.08 6.86
N ARG A 259 18.54 -18.85 7.04
CA ARG A 259 18.13 -17.91 8.10
C ARG A 259 16.76 -17.28 7.84
N ILE A 260 16.31 -17.23 6.56
CA ILE A 260 14.96 -16.80 6.13
C ILE A 260 14.10 -18.03 5.87
N GLY A 261 14.63 -19.01 5.14
CA GLY A 261 14.06 -20.35 4.98
C GLY A 261 12.94 -20.47 3.94
N ILE A 262 12.77 -19.50 3.03
CA ILE A 262 11.70 -19.50 2.03
C ILE A 262 12.28 -19.80 0.65
N ARG A 263 12.18 -21.05 0.18
CA ARG A 263 12.64 -21.45 -1.17
C ARG A 263 11.59 -21.24 -2.25
N LYS A 264 10.32 -21.35 -1.88
CA LYS A 264 9.16 -21.20 -2.77
C LYS A 264 7.92 -20.87 -1.96
N GLN A 265 6.90 -20.32 -2.64
CA GLN A 265 5.63 -19.93 -2.01
C GLN A 265 4.98 -21.07 -1.19
N SER A 266 5.09 -22.32 -1.65
CA SER A 266 4.48 -23.46 -0.96
C SER A 266 5.19 -23.88 0.34
N ASP A 267 6.30 -23.25 0.71
CA ASP A 267 6.96 -23.48 2.01
C ASP A 267 6.28 -22.67 3.11
N LEU A 268 5.47 -21.68 2.73
CA LEU A 268 4.74 -20.82 3.65
C LEU A 268 3.38 -21.42 4.00
N HIS A 269 3.07 -21.45 5.28
CA HIS A 269 1.81 -22.00 5.79
C HIS A 269 1.22 -21.08 6.85
N LEU A 270 -0.12 -21.05 6.92
CA LEU A 270 -0.85 -20.36 7.99
C LEU A 270 -1.06 -21.33 9.15
N ASN A 271 -0.66 -20.92 10.35
CA ASN A 271 -0.86 -21.63 11.60
C ASN A 271 -1.69 -20.80 12.58
N GLY A 272 -2.95 -21.18 12.77
CA GLY A 272 -3.83 -20.51 13.72
C GLY A 272 -4.30 -19.13 13.25
N TYR A 273 -4.52 -18.25 14.22
CA TYR A 273 -5.04 -16.89 14.05
C TYR A 273 -4.28 -15.95 14.97
N ALA A 274 -4.08 -14.72 14.53
CA ALA A 274 -3.52 -13.65 15.32
C ALA A 274 -4.35 -12.38 15.21
N ILE A 275 -4.47 -11.64 16.29
CA ILE A 275 -5.19 -10.38 16.38
C ILE A 275 -4.30 -9.36 17.07
N GLN A 276 -4.26 -8.16 16.51
CA GLN A 276 -3.64 -6.98 17.08
C GLN A 276 -4.70 -5.89 17.29
N CYS A 277 -4.60 -5.18 18.40
CA CYS A 277 -5.45 -4.03 18.71
C CYS A 277 -4.57 -2.83 19.08
#